data_688f73c8692cab11c13e5292c3c31e18
#
_entry.id   688f73c8692cab11c13e5292c3c31e18
#
_cell.length_a   1.000
_cell.length_b   1.000
_cell.length_c   1.000
_cell.angle_alpha   90.00
_cell.angle_beta   90.00
_cell.angle_gamma   90.00
#
_symmetry.space_group_name_H-M   'P 1'
#
loop_
_entity.id
_entity.type
_entity.pdbx_description
1 polymer ?
#
loop_
_entity_poly.entity_id
_entity_poly.type
_entity_poly.pdbx_seq_one_letter_code
_entity_poly.pdbx_strand_id
1 'polypeptide(L)'
;MAPICIKINNDTWSIATNIEPFENNDKNEIQSYDKVIMLAGGIGYANKKHAIKEKPSKDDLIVIMGGDNYRIGMGGASVSSTDTGSYDNSIELNAVQRSNPEMQKRVTNTIRSLFEMDENPIVSIHDHGAGGHLNCFSELVEDTGGEIYLDSLPIGDPSLSYKELIGNESQERIGIIIREEDYEIVKNIAERERAPIYRVGKVTGDNKFKVFDRKNNIETIDLKIDSLFGDAPKKIISDTTKITEYSEISYYAENIYDYVEGVLSLESVACKDWLTNKVDRCVTGRIAQQQTVGEIQLPLSNCGVVSLDYDNYNGVAT
;
A
#
# COMPACT_ATOMS: atom_id res chain seq x y z
N MET A 1 14.06 -10.45 -0.35
CA MET A 1 13.70 -9.80 0.92
C MET A 1 14.98 -9.17 1.46
N ALA A 2 15.03 -7.85 1.55
CA ALA A 2 16.20 -7.20 2.16
C ALA A 2 16.27 -7.59 3.65
N PRO A 3 17.43 -7.95 4.19
CA PRO A 3 17.53 -8.35 5.59
C PRO A 3 17.27 -7.13 6.48
N ILE A 4 16.26 -7.24 7.34
CA ILE A 4 16.08 -6.30 8.43
C ILE A 4 16.90 -6.80 9.60
N CYS A 5 17.99 -6.12 9.92
CA CYS A 5 18.80 -6.46 11.08
C CYS A 5 18.32 -5.70 12.31
N ILE A 6 18.04 -6.44 13.37
CA ILE A 6 17.78 -5.86 14.68
C ILE A 6 19.10 -5.87 15.44
N LYS A 7 19.70 -4.71 15.65
CA LYS A 7 20.87 -4.57 16.52
C LYS A 7 20.42 -4.16 17.91
N ILE A 8 20.75 -4.97 18.88
CA ILE A 8 20.55 -4.64 20.29
C ILE A 8 21.80 -3.89 20.75
N ASN A 9 21.69 -2.60 20.98
CA ASN A 9 22.70 -1.83 21.67
C ASN A 9 22.12 -1.36 23.01
N ASN A 10 22.72 -1.80 24.12
CA ASN A 10 22.50 -1.27 25.47
C ASN A 10 21.04 -0.96 25.81
N ASP A 11 20.21 -1.98 25.91
CA ASP A 11 18.83 -1.93 26.38
C ASP A 11 17.81 -1.16 25.52
N THR A 12 18.18 -0.68 24.34
CA THR A 12 17.26 -0.08 23.39
C THR A 12 17.12 -0.90 22.13
N TRP A 13 15.90 -1.29 21.78
CA TRP A 13 15.58 -1.92 20.50
C TRP A 13 15.53 -0.85 19.43
N SER A 14 16.50 -0.81 18.55
CA SER A 14 16.42 -0.03 17.32
C SER A 14 16.29 -0.99 16.14
N ILE A 15 15.28 -0.77 15.31
CA ILE A 15 15.23 -1.36 13.98
C ILE A 15 16.22 -0.54 13.16
N ALA A 16 17.46 -0.99 13.12
CA ALA A 16 18.41 -0.47 12.17
C ALA A 16 18.43 -1.43 10.99
N THR A 17 18.19 -0.93 9.80
CA THR A 17 18.64 -1.58 8.58
C THR A 17 20.16 -1.50 8.58
N ASN A 18 20.82 -2.39 9.32
CA ASN A 18 22.26 -2.52 9.24
C ASN A 18 22.53 -3.36 8.01
N ILE A 19 22.72 -2.67 6.92
CA ILE A 19 23.22 -3.27 5.70
C ILE A 19 24.71 -3.26 5.91
N GLU A 20 25.29 -4.45 6.11
CA GLU A 20 26.73 -4.56 6.10
C GLU A 20 27.22 -4.07 4.75
N PRO A 21 28.06 -3.03 4.73
CA PRO A 21 28.60 -2.56 3.49
C PRO A 21 29.47 -3.69 2.91
N PHE A 22 29.21 -4.04 1.68
CA PHE A 22 30.13 -4.90 0.94
C PHE A 22 31.37 -4.07 0.63
N GLU A 23 32.44 -4.27 1.39
CA GLU A 23 33.73 -3.61 1.13
C GLU A 23 34.38 -4.25 -0.08
N ASN A 24 34.38 -3.53 -1.19
CA ASN A 24 35.28 -3.84 -2.29
C ASN A 24 36.66 -3.28 -1.94
N ASN A 25 37.53 -4.11 -1.37
CA ASN A 25 38.87 -3.74 -0.94
C ASN A 25 39.78 -3.12 -2.03
N ASP A 26 39.44 -3.33 -3.31
CA ASP A 26 40.22 -2.78 -4.43
C ASP A 26 39.87 -1.32 -4.75
N LYS A 27 38.75 -0.78 -4.29
CA LYS A 27 38.27 0.55 -4.70
C LYS A 27 37.84 1.46 -3.56
N ASN A 28 37.83 1.02 -2.32
CA ASN A 28 37.20 1.76 -1.21
C ASN A 28 35.73 2.13 -1.47
N GLU A 29 35.06 1.34 -2.27
CA GLU A 29 33.62 1.55 -2.56
C GLU A 29 32.81 0.75 -1.56
N ILE A 30 32.04 1.46 -0.74
CA ILE A 30 31.05 0.86 0.14
C ILE A 30 29.74 0.71 -0.67
N GLN A 31 29.30 -0.52 -0.85
CA GLN A 31 28.00 -0.81 -1.47
C GLN A 31 27.04 -1.27 -0.38
N SER A 32 25.95 -0.58 -0.25
CA SER A 32 24.92 -0.91 0.73
C SER A 32 23.52 -0.72 0.12
N TYR A 33 22.52 -1.30 0.78
CA TYR A 33 21.13 -0.97 0.46
C TYR A 33 20.70 0.24 1.29
N ASP A 34 20.58 1.38 0.68
CA ASP A 34 20.20 2.62 1.36
C ASP A 34 18.69 2.70 1.67
N LYS A 35 17.89 1.83 1.05
CA LYS A 35 16.47 1.70 1.28
C LYS A 35 16.04 0.25 1.44
N VAL A 36 15.12 0.03 2.38
CA VAL A 36 14.42 -1.25 2.49
C VAL A 36 13.46 -1.38 1.31
N ILE A 37 13.63 -2.43 0.53
CA ILE A 37 12.70 -2.81 -0.54
C ILE A 37 11.84 -3.94 0.00
N MET A 38 10.54 -3.68 0.12
CA MET A 38 9.57 -4.69 0.50
C MET A 38 8.79 -5.15 -0.74
N LEU A 39 8.79 -6.45 -0.97
CA LEU A 39 7.99 -7.08 -2.02
C LEU A 39 6.75 -7.69 -1.36
N ALA A 40 5.59 -7.22 -1.79
CA ALA A 40 4.33 -7.80 -1.41
C ALA A 40 3.66 -8.42 -2.64
N GLY A 41 3.06 -9.56 -2.47
CA GLY A 41 2.36 -10.26 -3.53
C GLY A 41 1.18 -11.02 -2.98
N GLY A 42 0.26 -11.35 -3.86
CA GLY A 42 -0.91 -12.11 -3.48
C GLY A 42 -1.62 -12.66 -4.71
N ILE A 43 -2.48 -13.62 -4.47
CA ILE A 43 -3.37 -14.19 -5.47
C ILE A 43 -4.78 -14.21 -4.93
N GLY A 44 -5.73 -13.88 -5.79
CA GLY A 44 -7.14 -13.87 -5.44
C GLY A 44 -8.00 -14.51 -6.51
N TYR A 45 -9.21 -14.81 -6.14
CA TYR A 45 -10.25 -15.31 -7.04
C TYR A 45 -11.44 -14.36 -7.01
N ALA A 46 -11.92 -13.98 -8.19
CA ALA A 46 -13.08 -13.11 -8.35
C ALA A 46 -13.90 -13.49 -9.57
N ASN A 47 -15.14 -13.03 -9.62
CA ASN A 47 -15.98 -13.19 -10.80
C ASN A 47 -15.46 -12.29 -11.93
N LYS A 48 -15.24 -12.85 -13.12
CA LYS A 48 -14.74 -12.12 -14.29
C LYS A 48 -15.59 -10.89 -14.65
N LYS A 49 -16.92 -10.93 -14.41
CA LYS A 49 -17.82 -9.81 -14.69
C LYS A 49 -17.46 -8.53 -13.90
N HIS A 50 -16.76 -8.66 -12.77
CA HIS A 50 -16.33 -7.56 -11.91
C HIS A 50 -14.85 -7.16 -12.09
N ALA A 51 -14.15 -7.75 -13.07
CA ALA A 51 -12.71 -7.49 -13.27
C ALA A 51 -12.41 -6.13 -13.93
N ILE A 52 -13.41 -5.50 -14.53
CA ILE A 52 -13.26 -4.21 -15.23
C ILE A 52 -14.23 -3.22 -14.60
N LYS A 53 -13.72 -2.02 -14.28
CA LYS A 53 -14.53 -0.90 -13.80
C LYS A 53 -15.52 -0.48 -14.89
N GLU A 54 -16.72 -0.15 -14.49
CA GLU A 54 -17.66 0.54 -15.37
C GLU A 54 -17.28 2.01 -15.52
N LYS A 55 -17.72 2.66 -16.59
CA LYS A 55 -17.54 4.09 -16.76
C LYS A 55 -18.58 4.86 -15.97
N PRO A 56 -18.17 5.78 -15.09
CA PRO A 56 -19.11 6.62 -14.37
C PRO A 56 -19.94 7.52 -15.29
N SER A 57 -21.15 7.81 -14.88
CA SER A 57 -22.07 8.69 -15.57
C SER A 57 -22.27 9.99 -14.79
N LYS A 58 -22.69 11.05 -15.48
CA LYS A 58 -23.03 12.30 -14.82
C LYS A 58 -24.08 12.08 -13.73
N ASP A 59 -23.88 12.72 -12.59
CA ASP A 59 -24.69 12.68 -11.37
C ASP A 59 -24.54 11.40 -10.54
N ASP A 60 -23.72 10.42 -10.95
CA ASP A 60 -23.32 9.32 -10.08
C ASP A 60 -22.64 9.87 -8.80
N LEU A 61 -22.89 9.20 -7.69
CA LEU A 61 -22.39 9.62 -6.39
C LEU A 61 -20.94 9.20 -6.17
N ILE A 62 -20.15 10.11 -5.64
CA ILE A 62 -18.83 9.81 -5.08
C ILE A 62 -19.00 9.61 -3.57
N VAL A 63 -18.62 8.44 -3.11
CA VAL A 63 -18.83 7.99 -1.74
C VAL A 63 -17.49 7.53 -1.16
N ILE A 64 -17.24 7.83 0.10
CA ILE A 64 -16.11 7.31 0.86
C ILE A 64 -16.61 6.44 2.01
N MET A 65 -15.91 5.36 2.27
CA MET A 65 -16.07 4.53 3.46
C MET A 65 -14.78 4.49 4.26
N GLY A 66 -14.90 4.52 5.58
CA GLY A 66 -13.75 4.40 6.49
C GLY A 66 -13.67 5.48 7.54
N GLY A 67 -12.50 5.58 8.17
CA GLY A 67 -12.29 6.42 9.34
C GLY A 67 -12.17 7.91 9.07
N ASP A 68 -12.25 8.67 10.15
CA ASP A 68 -12.13 10.12 10.15
C ASP A 68 -10.70 10.58 9.78
N ASN A 69 -10.60 11.84 9.37
CA ASN A 69 -9.32 12.47 9.07
C ASN A 69 -8.68 13.04 10.35
N TYR A 70 -7.47 12.58 10.62
CA TYR A 70 -6.62 13.05 11.70
C TYR A 70 -5.27 13.50 11.12
N ARG A 71 -4.41 14.11 11.96
CA ARG A 71 -3.05 14.51 11.58
C ARG A 71 -2.09 13.33 11.60
N ILE A 72 -2.37 12.34 10.76
CA ILE A 72 -1.56 11.12 10.53
C ILE A 72 -1.48 10.86 9.03
N GLY A 73 -0.42 10.23 8.57
CA GLY A 73 -0.22 9.95 7.14
C GLY A 73 -0.11 11.21 6.28
N MET A 74 0.42 12.29 6.84
CA MET A 74 0.49 13.60 6.17
C MET A 74 1.68 13.64 5.22
N GLY A 75 1.43 13.49 3.92
CA GLY A 75 2.49 13.44 2.91
C GLY A 75 3.44 12.26 3.09
N GLY A 76 2.94 11.14 3.59
CA GLY A 76 3.74 9.96 3.94
C GLY A 76 4.57 9.43 2.78
N ALA A 77 4.02 9.40 1.58
CA ALA A 77 4.73 8.98 0.37
C ALA A 77 5.91 9.91 0.05
N SER A 78 5.74 11.22 0.19
CA SER A 78 6.82 12.20 -0.03
C SER A 78 7.91 12.09 1.03
N VAL A 79 7.54 12.01 2.30
CA VAL A 79 8.48 11.90 3.42
C VAL A 79 9.27 10.59 3.34
N SER A 80 8.61 9.47 3.06
CA SER A 80 9.28 8.16 2.91
C SER A 80 10.20 8.06 1.70
N SER A 81 10.10 9.00 0.75
CA SER A 81 10.92 9.05 -0.45
C SER A 81 12.22 9.85 -0.28
N THR A 82 12.43 10.46 0.87
CA THR A 82 13.65 11.22 1.21
C THR A 82 14.47 10.49 2.28
N ASP A 83 15.69 10.94 2.48
CA ASP A 83 16.55 10.38 3.53
C ASP A 83 15.97 10.67 4.91
N THR A 84 16.08 9.71 5.81
CA THR A 84 15.62 9.87 7.20
C THR A 84 16.37 11.02 7.88
N GLY A 85 15.61 11.90 8.53
CA GLY A 85 16.16 13.11 9.16
C GLY A 85 16.28 14.32 8.23
N SER A 86 15.77 14.23 6.99
CA SER A 86 15.72 15.36 6.05
C SER A 86 14.70 16.41 6.44
N TYR A 87 13.72 16.04 7.26
CA TYR A 87 12.67 16.93 7.76
C TYR A 87 12.72 17.08 9.27
N ASP A 88 12.06 18.11 9.78
CA ASP A 88 11.84 18.25 11.22
C ASP A 88 11.03 17.06 11.76
N ASN A 89 11.33 16.63 12.99
CA ASN A 89 10.67 15.49 13.64
C ASN A 89 9.13 15.61 13.64
N SER A 90 8.58 16.81 13.71
CA SER A 90 7.13 17.01 13.67
C SER A 90 6.52 16.61 12.32
N ILE A 91 7.23 16.85 11.23
CA ILE A 91 6.80 16.47 9.87
C ILE A 91 6.90 14.95 9.72
N GLU A 92 8.04 14.38 10.11
CA GLU A 92 8.25 12.92 10.02
C GLU A 92 7.24 12.13 10.87
N LEU A 93 6.95 12.60 12.09
CA LEU A 93 5.96 11.97 12.97
C LEU A 93 4.52 12.07 12.43
N ASN A 94 4.15 13.19 11.82
CA ASN A 94 2.84 13.37 11.20
C ASN A 94 2.67 12.55 9.91
N ALA A 95 3.77 12.26 9.21
CA ALA A 95 3.77 11.40 8.02
C ALA A 95 3.55 9.91 8.33
N VAL A 96 3.83 9.48 9.56
CA VAL A 96 3.64 8.09 9.97
C VAL A 96 2.16 7.74 9.99
N GLN A 97 1.82 6.68 9.28
CA GLN A 97 0.48 6.10 9.30
C GLN A 97 0.26 5.28 10.58
N ARG A 98 -0.99 5.20 11.01
CA ARG A 98 -1.40 4.38 12.16
C ARG A 98 -2.35 3.31 11.68
N SER A 99 -2.05 2.06 11.97
CA SER A 99 -2.92 0.94 11.61
C SER A 99 -4.24 0.98 12.39
N ASN A 100 -5.33 0.76 11.70
CA ASN A 100 -6.65 0.54 12.30
C ASN A 100 -7.28 -0.72 11.68
N PRO A 101 -6.86 -1.92 12.11
CA PRO A 101 -7.29 -3.18 11.52
C PRO A 101 -8.79 -3.43 11.68
N GLU A 102 -9.42 -2.88 12.70
CA GLU A 102 -10.87 -2.97 12.89
C GLU A 102 -11.60 -2.19 11.78
N MET A 103 -11.20 -0.95 11.52
CA MET A 103 -11.80 -0.14 10.45
C MET A 103 -11.57 -0.77 9.09
N GLN A 104 -10.34 -1.24 8.81
CA GLN A 104 -10.02 -1.95 7.58
C GLN A 104 -10.95 -3.16 7.38
N LYS A 105 -11.17 -3.95 8.44
CA LYS A 105 -12.03 -5.14 8.36
C LYS A 105 -13.49 -4.78 8.09
N ARG A 106 -14.03 -3.75 8.73
CA ARG A 106 -15.39 -3.24 8.51
C ARG A 106 -15.60 -2.81 7.05
N VAL A 107 -14.69 -1.99 6.53
CA VAL A 107 -14.72 -1.53 5.13
C VAL A 107 -14.59 -2.70 4.16
N THR A 108 -13.64 -3.61 4.38
CA THR A 108 -13.45 -4.81 3.56
C THR A 108 -14.70 -5.69 3.53
N ASN A 109 -15.35 -5.90 4.66
CA ASN A 109 -16.59 -6.68 4.73
C ASN A 109 -17.71 -6.03 3.92
N THR A 110 -17.83 -4.70 3.99
CA THR A 110 -18.82 -3.95 3.20
C THR A 110 -18.57 -4.13 1.72
N ILE A 111 -17.34 -3.86 1.24
CA ILE A 111 -16.97 -4.00 -0.17
C ILE A 111 -17.17 -5.44 -0.65
N ARG A 112 -16.75 -6.42 0.14
CA ARG A 112 -16.93 -7.81 -0.20
C ARG A 112 -18.40 -8.19 -0.35
N SER A 113 -19.25 -7.72 0.57
CA SER A 113 -20.70 -7.98 0.51
C SER A 113 -21.30 -7.43 -0.78
N LEU A 114 -20.86 -6.24 -1.24
CA LEU A 114 -21.32 -5.64 -2.48
C LEU A 114 -20.84 -6.42 -3.71
N PHE A 115 -19.60 -6.88 -3.73
CA PHE A 115 -19.08 -7.69 -4.83
C PHE A 115 -19.68 -9.10 -4.92
N GLU A 116 -20.18 -9.63 -3.82
CA GLU A 116 -20.81 -10.96 -3.77
C GLU A 116 -22.31 -10.91 -4.13
N MET A 117 -22.88 -9.74 -4.37
CA MET A 117 -24.25 -9.60 -4.88
C MET A 117 -24.36 -10.03 -6.34
N ASP A 118 -25.52 -10.48 -6.76
CA ASP A 118 -25.81 -10.79 -8.16
C ASP A 118 -25.63 -9.56 -9.07
N GLU A 119 -26.08 -8.41 -8.61
CA GLU A 119 -25.86 -7.11 -9.23
C GLU A 119 -24.95 -6.28 -8.32
N ASN A 120 -23.75 -5.99 -8.79
CA ASN A 120 -22.78 -5.19 -8.06
C ASN A 120 -23.11 -3.69 -8.24
N PRO A 121 -23.42 -2.94 -7.18
CA PRO A 121 -23.73 -1.52 -7.28
C PRO A 121 -22.50 -0.62 -7.50
N ILE A 122 -21.29 -1.16 -7.39
CA ILE A 122 -20.07 -0.38 -7.52
C ILE A 122 -19.72 -0.19 -8.99
N VAL A 123 -19.79 1.05 -9.46
CA VAL A 123 -19.38 1.47 -10.81
C VAL A 123 -17.86 1.55 -10.91
N SER A 124 -17.24 2.20 -9.95
CA SER A 124 -15.77 2.33 -9.86
C SER A 124 -15.34 2.33 -8.41
N ILE A 125 -14.11 1.88 -8.14
CA ILE A 125 -13.53 1.79 -6.81
C ILE A 125 -12.06 2.16 -6.84
N HIS A 126 -11.60 2.88 -5.82
CA HIS A 126 -10.19 3.21 -5.61
C HIS A 126 -9.84 3.25 -4.11
N ASP A 127 -8.62 2.85 -3.77
CA ASP A 127 -8.10 2.95 -2.41
C ASP A 127 -7.57 4.36 -2.10
N HIS A 128 -7.35 4.63 -0.81
CA HIS A 128 -6.68 5.82 -0.34
C HIS A 128 -5.23 5.50 0.00
N GLY A 129 -4.37 5.52 -1.02
CA GLY A 129 -2.93 5.37 -0.88
C GLY A 129 -2.21 6.71 -0.81
N ALA A 130 -1.08 6.79 -1.49
CA ALA A 130 -0.30 8.03 -1.63
C ALA A 130 -1.15 9.17 -2.20
N GLY A 131 -1.00 10.37 -1.64
CA GLY A 131 -1.80 11.55 -2.02
C GLY A 131 -3.21 11.59 -1.43
N GLY A 132 -3.61 10.57 -0.68
CA GLY A 132 -4.85 10.56 0.10
C GLY A 132 -6.12 10.77 -0.72
N HIS A 133 -6.99 11.64 -0.24
CA HIS A 133 -8.25 11.96 -0.94
C HIS A 133 -8.04 12.53 -2.34
N LEU A 134 -7.00 13.36 -2.51
CA LEU A 134 -6.71 13.97 -3.81
C LEU A 134 -6.50 12.91 -4.88
N ASN A 135 -5.65 11.94 -4.61
CA ASN A 135 -5.35 10.88 -5.57
C ASN A 135 -6.56 9.96 -5.78
N CYS A 136 -7.15 9.44 -4.71
CA CYS A 136 -8.29 8.54 -4.80
C CYS A 136 -9.44 9.16 -5.62
N PHE A 137 -9.85 10.38 -5.31
CA PHE A 137 -10.99 10.99 -6.00
C PHE A 137 -10.68 11.41 -7.42
N SER A 138 -9.47 11.90 -7.69
CA SER A 138 -9.09 12.24 -9.07
C SER A 138 -9.08 11.01 -9.97
N GLU A 139 -8.55 9.88 -9.48
CA GLU A 139 -8.55 8.62 -10.24
C GLU A 139 -9.94 8.01 -10.41
N LEU A 140 -10.83 8.19 -9.43
CA LEU A 140 -12.23 7.76 -9.58
C LEU A 140 -12.96 8.46 -10.73
N VAL A 141 -12.61 9.72 -11.00
CA VAL A 141 -13.29 10.56 -11.99
C VAL A 141 -12.43 10.90 -13.21
N GLU A 142 -11.32 10.19 -13.42
CA GLU A 142 -10.34 10.46 -14.47
C GLU A 142 -10.94 10.53 -15.89
N ASP A 143 -11.96 9.73 -16.16
CA ASP A 143 -12.63 9.67 -17.47
C ASP A 143 -13.78 10.67 -17.64
N THR A 144 -14.20 11.35 -16.57
CA THR A 144 -15.47 12.08 -16.58
C THR A 144 -15.43 13.45 -15.93
N GLY A 145 -14.56 13.64 -14.94
CA GLY A 145 -14.60 14.79 -14.05
C GLY A 145 -15.58 14.63 -12.90
N GLY A 146 -15.33 15.37 -11.82
CA GLY A 146 -16.15 15.30 -10.61
C GLY A 146 -15.96 16.48 -9.69
N GLU A 147 -16.89 16.61 -8.76
CA GLU A 147 -16.94 17.66 -7.74
C GLU A 147 -16.96 17.03 -6.36
N ILE A 148 -15.99 17.40 -5.53
CA ILE A 148 -15.80 16.90 -4.17
C ILE A 148 -16.13 17.98 -3.16
N TYR A 149 -16.87 17.62 -2.11
CA TYR A 149 -17.31 18.52 -1.06
C TYR A 149 -16.48 18.33 0.21
N LEU A 150 -15.57 19.27 0.52
CA LEU A 150 -14.73 19.22 1.71
C LEU A 150 -15.53 19.19 3.01
N ASP A 151 -16.65 19.91 3.03
CA ASP A 151 -17.56 19.96 4.16
C ASP A 151 -18.35 18.67 4.42
N SER A 152 -18.24 17.70 3.52
CA SER A 152 -18.82 16.34 3.66
C SER A 152 -17.80 15.27 4.03
N LEU A 153 -16.50 15.60 4.04
CA LEU A 153 -15.47 14.67 4.48
C LEU A 153 -15.53 14.48 6.00
N PRO A 154 -15.29 13.27 6.52
CA PRO A 154 -15.25 13.03 7.96
C PRO A 154 -14.00 13.69 8.57
N ILE A 155 -14.18 14.54 9.55
CA ILE A 155 -13.12 15.31 10.21
C ILE A 155 -13.03 14.90 11.67
N GLY A 156 -11.96 14.19 12.04
CA GLY A 156 -11.63 13.84 13.42
C GLY A 156 -10.81 14.90 14.13
N ASP A 157 -9.96 15.62 13.39
CA ASP A 157 -9.19 16.78 13.89
C ASP A 157 -9.66 18.07 13.17
N PRO A 158 -10.45 18.92 13.85
CA PRO A 158 -10.96 20.15 13.25
C PRO A 158 -9.90 21.22 12.99
N SER A 159 -8.67 21.01 13.42
CA SER A 159 -7.55 21.93 13.16
C SER A 159 -6.87 21.71 11.80
N LEU A 160 -7.28 20.67 11.05
CA LEU A 160 -6.75 20.38 9.72
C LEU A 160 -7.13 21.48 8.73
N SER A 161 -6.14 22.00 8.02
CA SER A 161 -6.37 22.86 6.85
C SER A 161 -6.94 22.05 5.68
N TYR A 162 -7.50 22.72 4.69
CA TYR A 162 -7.99 22.06 3.47
C TYR A 162 -6.91 21.25 2.77
N LYS A 163 -5.67 21.77 2.72
CA LYS A 163 -4.53 21.06 2.14
C LYS A 163 -4.22 19.76 2.88
N GLU A 164 -4.20 19.81 4.21
CA GLU A 164 -3.97 18.64 5.05
C GLU A 164 -5.11 17.64 4.94
N LEU A 165 -6.35 18.11 4.88
CA LEU A 165 -7.52 17.25 4.74
C LEU A 165 -7.52 16.49 3.41
N ILE A 166 -7.31 17.19 2.29
CA ILE A 166 -7.36 16.56 0.97
C ILE A 166 -6.16 15.64 0.69
N GLY A 167 -5.01 15.92 1.27
CA GLY A 167 -3.78 15.13 1.12
C GLY A 167 -3.56 14.09 2.22
N ASN A 168 -4.56 13.80 3.05
CA ASN A 168 -4.44 12.86 4.16
C ASN A 168 -4.36 11.41 3.67
N GLU A 169 -3.24 10.73 3.89
CA GLU A 169 -2.94 9.37 3.41
C GLU A 169 -3.34 8.26 4.39
N SER A 170 -4.39 8.42 5.15
CA SER A 170 -4.91 7.37 6.02
C SER A 170 -5.46 6.21 5.19
N GLN A 171 -4.94 5.01 5.39
CA GLN A 171 -5.16 3.85 4.49
C GLN A 171 -6.47 3.09 4.72
N GLU A 172 -7.14 3.27 5.86
CA GLU A 172 -8.37 2.53 6.18
C GLU A 172 -9.61 3.15 5.54
N ARG A 173 -9.47 3.64 4.30
CA ARG A 173 -10.54 4.27 3.53
C ARG A 173 -10.56 3.77 2.10
N ILE A 174 -11.77 3.70 1.54
CA ILE A 174 -12.00 3.35 0.14
C ILE A 174 -13.00 4.34 -0.44
N GLY A 175 -12.69 4.86 -1.62
CA GLY A 175 -13.60 5.65 -2.43
C GLY A 175 -14.30 4.77 -3.46
N ILE A 176 -15.59 5.00 -3.66
CA ILE A 176 -16.39 4.32 -4.68
C ILE A 176 -17.26 5.31 -5.43
N ILE A 177 -17.61 4.95 -6.64
CA ILE A 177 -18.71 5.58 -7.40
C ILE A 177 -19.85 4.59 -7.49
N ILE A 178 -21.04 5.08 -7.21
CA ILE A 178 -22.30 4.32 -7.28
C ILE A 178 -23.38 5.19 -7.93
N ARG A 179 -24.44 4.56 -8.44
CA ARG A 179 -25.63 5.28 -8.88
C ARG A 179 -26.44 5.82 -7.69
N GLU A 180 -27.16 6.91 -7.87
CA GLU A 180 -27.99 7.48 -6.79
C GLU A 180 -29.00 6.46 -6.23
N GLU A 181 -29.62 5.65 -7.09
CA GLU A 181 -30.60 4.62 -6.72
C GLU A 181 -30.02 3.50 -5.85
N ASP A 182 -28.70 3.25 -5.95
CA ASP A 182 -28.02 2.19 -5.20
C ASP A 182 -27.55 2.65 -3.80
N TYR A 183 -27.64 3.95 -3.50
CA TYR A 183 -27.09 4.50 -2.27
C TYR A 183 -27.65 3.84 -1.00
N GLU A 184 -28.96 3.64 -0.94
CA GLU A 184 -29.60 3.09 0.27
C GLU A 184 -29.21 1.63 0.51
N ILE A 185 -29.01 0.81 -0.54
CA ILE A 185 -28.55 -0.56 -0.37
C ILE A 185 -27.10 -0.60 0.11
N VAL A 186 -26.23 0.24 -0.46
CA VAL A 186 -24.82 0.36 -0.04
C VAL A 186 -24.73 0.85 1.40
N LYS A 187 -25.49 1.85 1.78
CA LYS A 187 -25.57 2.39 3.12
C LYS A 187 -26.01 1.35 4.15
N ASN A 188 -27.08 0.61 3.86
CA ASN A 188 -27.58 -0.43 4.76
C ASN A 188 -26.53 -1.54 5.01
N ILE A 189 -25.77 -1.90 3.97
CA ILE A 189 -24.67 -2.88 4.12
C ILE A 189 -23.52 -2.28 4.93
N ALA A 190 -23.13 -1.03 4.67
CA ALA A 190 -22.11 -0.35 5.43
C ALA A 190 -22.48 -0.22 6.92
N GLU A 191 -23.73 0.14 7.24
CA GLU A 191 -24.26 0.22 8.61
C GLU A 191 -24.25 -1.15 9.30
N ARG A 192 -24.65 -2.22 8.61
CA ARG A 192 -24.57 -3.60 9.12
C ARG A 192 -23.15 -3.97 9.52
N GLU A 193 -22.18 -3.65 8.70
CA GLU A 193 -20.76 -3.92 8.94
C GLU A 193 -20.12 -2.86 9.86
N ARG A 194 -20.88 -1.83 10.26
CA ARG A 194 -20.40 -0.70 11.06
C ARG A 194 -19.26 0.08 10.40
N ALA A 195 -19.22 0.10 9.09
CA ALA A 195 -18.33 0.93 8.30
C ALA A 195 -18.95 2.31 8.11
N PRO A 196 -18.31 3.39 8.56
CA PRO A 196 -18.80 4.75 8.27
C PRO A 196 -18.82 5.00 6.76
N ILE A 197 -19.88 5.67 6.29
CA ILE A 197 -20.09 5.98 4.88
C ILE A 197 -20.51 7.43 4.71
N TYR A 198 -19.95 8.10 3.70
CA TYR A 198 -20.18 9.54 3.46
C TYR A 198 -20.36 9.82 1.97
N ARG A 199 -21.38 10.60 1.63
CA ARG A 199 -21.57 11.15 0.28
C ARG A 199 -20.71 12.41 0.17
N VAL A 200 -19.60 12.32 -0.56
CA VAL A 200 -18.58 13.37 -0.58
C VAL A 200 -18.51 14.13 -1.89
N GLY A 201 -19.27 13.74 -2.90
CA GLY A 201 -19.25 14.41 -4.18
C GLY A 201 -20.15 13.75 -5.22
N LYS A 202 -20.00 14.20 -6.45
CA LYS A 202 -20.68 13.64 -7.61
C LYS A 202 -19.83 13.76 -8.87
N VAL A 203 -20.12 12.90 -9.83
CA VAL A 203 -19.56 12.95 -11.18
C VAL A 203 -20.23 14.08 -11.97
N THR A 204 -19.45 14.92 -12.66
CA THR A 204 -19.95 16.09 -13.37
C THR A 204 -20.01 15.90 -14.89
N GLY A 205 -19.14 15.09 -15.46
CA GLY A 205 -19.06 14.88 -16.91
C GLY A 205 -18.42 16.05 -17.67
N ASP A 206 -17.75 16.99 -16.97
CA ASP A 206 -17.14 18.19 -17.57
C ASP A 206 -15.61 18.10 -17.73
N ASN A 207 -15.02 16.93 -17.46
CA ASN A 207 -13.58 16.67 -17.48
C ASN A 207 -12.78 17.60 -16.56
N LYS A 208 -13.36 18.02 -15.45
CA LYS A 208 -12.72 18.82 -14.42
C LYS A 208 -12.73 18.11 -13.08
N PHE A 209 -11.67 18.29 -12.33
CA PHE A 209 -11.59 17.91 -10.93
C PHE A 209 -11.77 19.17 -10.07
N LYS A 210 -12.84 19.21 -9.32
CA LYS A 210 -13.19 20.35 -8.47
C LYS A 210 -13.29 19.91 -7.02
N VAL A 211 -12.76 20.74 -6.14
CA VAL A 211 -12.86 20.54 -4.68
C VAL A 211 -13.41 21.83 -4.06
N PHE A 212 -14.50 21.70 -3.34
CA PHE A 212 -15.31 22.82 -2.91
C PHE A 212 -15.76 22.70 -1.44
N ASP A 213 -15.66 23.76 -0.69
CA ASP A 213 -16.31 23.91 0.61
C ASP A 213 -17.61 24.72 0.44
N ARG A 214 -18.75 24.03 0.48
CA ARG A 214 -20.06 24.66 0.27
C ARG A 214 -20.48 25.56 1.42
N LYS A 215 -20.01 25.27 2.67
CA LYS A 215 -20.35 26.07 3.85
C LYS A 215 -19.75 27.45 3.79
N ASN A 216 -18.50 27.53 3.34
CA ASN A 216 -17.76 28.78 3.26
C ASN A 216 -17.74 29.38 1.85
N ASN A 217 -18.33 28.69 0.87
CA ASN A 217 -18.34 29.06 -0.54
C ASN A 217 -16.92 29.28 -1.10
N ILE A 218 -16.01 28.33 -0.78
CA ILE A 218 -14.61 28.38 -1.20
C ILE A 218 -14.35 27.23 -2.17
N GLU A 219 -13.93 27.58 -3.39
CA GLU A 219 -13.38 26.63 -4.34
C GLU A 219 -11.86 26.53 -4.11
N THR A 220 -11.40 25.35 -3.73
CA THR A 220 -9.98 25.10 -3.42
C THR A 220 -9.21 24.54 -4.61
N ILE A 221 -9.89 23.79 -5.48
CA ILE A 221 -9.32 23.20 -6.68
C ILE A 221 -10.36 23.28 -7.81
N ASP A 222 -9.95 23.79 -8.98
CA ASP A 222 -10.64 23.68 -10.27
C ASP A 222 -9.59 23.41 -11.34
N LEU A 223 -9.34 22.14 -11.64
CA LEU A 223 -8.33 21.70 -12.59
C LEU A 223 -8.96 20.84 -13.68
N LYS A 224 -8.44 20.95 -14.89
CA LYS A 224 -8.77 19.97 -15.93
C LYS A 224 -8.12 18.64 -15.60
N ILE A 225 -8.82 17.54 -15.85
CA ILE A 225 -8.30 16.18 -15.63
C ILE A 225 -6.98 15.96 -16.36
N ASP A 226 -6.86 16.42 -17.61
CA ASP A 226 -5.62 16.32 -18.39
C ASP A 226 -4.41 16.99 -17.71
N SER A 227 -4.65 17.99 -16.85
CA SER A 227 -3.57 18.65 -16.09
C SER A 227 -3.09 17.82 -14.91
N LEU A 228 -3.90 16.88 -14.42
CA LEU A 228 -3.56 15.97 -13.33
C LEU A 228 -2.88 14.70 -13.86
N PHE A 229 -3.38 14.17 -14.98
CA PHE A 229 -2.96 12.88 -15.56
C PHE A 229 -2.24 13.02 -16.90
N GLY A 230 -1.70 14.20 -17.18
CA GLY A 230 -0.95 14.44 -18.41
C GLY A 230 0.22 13.45 -18.60
N ASP A 231 0.54 13.14 -19.84
CA ASP A 231 1.63 12.25 -20.18
C ASP A 231 2.98 12.80 -19.70
N ALA A 232 3.69 12.02 -18.91
CA ALA A 232 5.07 12.35 -18.56
C ALA A 232 5.95 12.36 -19.83
N PRO A 233 6.89 13.31 -19.95
CA PRO A 233 7.83 13.31 -21.06
C PRO A 233 8.54 11.96 -21.19
N LYS A 234 8.68 11.46 -22.42
CA LYS A 234 9.37 10.19 -22.67
C LYS A 234 10.78 10.26 -22.11
N LYS A 235 11.03 9.45 -21.08
CA LYS A 235 12.36 9.33 -20.48
C LYS A 235 13.20 8.38 -21.32
N ILE A 236 14.32 8.87 -21.85
CA ILE A 236 15.30 8.06 -22.55
C ILE A 236 16.47 7.84 -21.60
N ILE A 237 16.68 6.60 -21.21
CA ILE A 237 17.82 6.20 -20.40
C ILE A 237 18.82 5.55 -21.35
N SER A 238 20.02 6.13 -21.42
CA SER A 238 21.14 5.56 -22.15
C SER A 238 22.17 5.08 -21.15
N ASP A 239 22.56 3.85 -21.26
CA ASP A 239 23.61 3.26 -20.44
C ASP A 239 24.70 2.67 -21.34
N THR A 240 25.92 2.70 -20.86
CA THR A 240 27.08 2.05 -21.46
C THR A 240 27.57 0.96 -20.53
N THR A 241 27.41 -0.28 -20.95
CA THR A 241 27.95 -1.42 -20.20
C THR A 241 29.46 -1.30 -20.07
N LYS A 242 29.95 -1.16 -18.85
CA LYS A 242 31.37 -1.30 -18.56
C LYS A 242 31.66 -2.77 -18.28
N ILE A 243 32.53 -3.34 -19.09
CA ILE A 243 33.05 -4.68 -18.80
C ILE A 243 34.07 -4.50 -17.67
N THR A 244 33.77 -5.06 -16.51
CA THR A 244 34.70 -5.10 -15.39
C THR A 244 35.36 -6.46 -15.39
N GLU A 245 36.65 -6.48 -15.51
CA GLU A 245 37.42 -7.70 -15.31
C GLU A 245 37.60 -7.90 -13.81
N TYR A 246 37.17 -9.05 -13.31
CA TYR A 246 37.39 -9.45 -11.92
C TYR A 246 38.63 -10.34 -11.83
N SER A 247 39.36 -10.18 -10.75
CA SER A 247 40.48 -11.10 -10.44
C SER A 247 39.92 -12.51 -10.25
N GLU A 248 40.68 -13.51 -10.68
CA GLU A 248 40.32 -14.90 -10.38
C GLU A 248 40.32 -15.13 -8.86
N ILE A 249 39.27 -15.83 -8.40
CA ILE A 249 39.13 -16.17 -6.99
C ILE A 249 40.18 -17.24 -6.65
N SER A 250 41.05 -16.96 -5.67
CA SER A 250 41.96 -17.98 -5.12
C SER A 250 41.37 -18.53 -3.81
N TYR A 251 41.38 -19.86 -3.69
CA TYR A 251 40.90 -20.54 -2.49
C TYR A 251 41.83 -21.71 -2.17
N TYR A 252 41.91 -22.06 -0.89
CA TYR A 252 42.71 -23.14 -0.39
C TYR A 252 41.84 -24.18 0.29
N ALA A 253 42.04 -25.45 -0.03
CA ALA A 253 41.19 -26.54 0.47
C ALA A 253 41.26 -26.67 2.01
N GLU A 254 42.37 -26.33 2.62
CA GLU A 254 42.56 -26.32 4.08
C GLU A 254 41.64 -25.31 4.79
N ASN A 255 41.20 -24.25 4.13
CA ASN A 255 40.37 -23.19 4.71
C ASN A 255 38.85 -23.40 4.43
N ILE A 256 38.47 -24.57 3.96
CA ILE A 256 37.07 -24.82 3.55
C ILE A 256 36.08 -24.57 4.68
N TYR A 257 36.42 -24.89 5.91
CA TYR A 257 35.57 -24.67 7.08
C TYR A 257 35.36 -23.17 7.36
N ASP A 258 36.42 -22.39 7.25
CA ASP A 258 36.35 -20.93 7.44
C ASP A 258 35.47 -20.27 6.35
N TYR A 259 35.58 -20.74 5.11
CA TYR A 259 34.75 -20.26 4.01
C TYR A 259 33.26 -20.62 4.23
N VAL A 260 32.98 -21.87 4.68
CA VAL A 260 31.62 -22.30 4.99
C VAL A 260 31.05 -21.48 6.14
N GLU A 261 31.79 -21.28 7.22
CA GLU A 261 31.39 -20.47 8.36
C GLU A 261 31.15 -19.02 7.94
N GLY A 262 32.04 -18.45 7.15
CA GLY A 262 31.87 -17.09 6.61
C GLY A 262 30.63 -16.96 5.78
N VAL A 263 30.34 -17.90 4.87
CA VAL A 263 29.12 -17.89 4.05
C VAL A 263 27.85 -18.05 4.90
N LEU A 264 27.86 -18.98 5.84
CA LEU A 264 26.70 -19.22 6.72
C LEU A 264 26.44 -18.05 7.68
N SER A 265 27.45 -17.24 7.96
CA SER A 265 27.36 -16.05 8.82
C SER A 265 26.87 -14.80 8.07
N LEU A 266 26.86 -14.82 6.73
CA LEU A 266 26.33 -13.71 5.95
C LEU A 266 24.86 -13.46 6.29
N GLU A 267 24.45 -12.21 6.47
CA GLU A 267 23.06 -11.84 6.76
C GLU A 267 22.07 -12.35 5.70
N SER A 268 22.48 -12.39 4.44
CA SER A 268 21.66 -12.92 3.35
C SER A 268 21.45 -14.44 3.42
N VAL A 269 22.33 -15.17 4.10
CA VAL A 269 22.33 -16.65 4.19
C VAL A 269 21.91 -17.14 5.57
N ALA A 270 22.28 -16.41 6.62
CA ALA A 270 22.03 -16.78 8.02
C ALA A 270 20.53 -17.06 8.29
N CYS A 271 20.29 -17.90 9.29
CA CYS A 271 18.93 -18.29 9.71
C CYS A 271 18.09 -17.09 10.09
N LYS A 272 16.88 -17.02 9.56
CA LYS A 272 15.90 -15.94 9.78
C LYS A 272 14.63 -16.42 10.50
N ASP A 273 14.74 -17.46 11.30
CA ASP A 273 13.61 -18.06 12.02
C ASP A 273 12.89 -17.05 12.91
N TRP A 274 13.62 -16.14 13.53
CA TRP A 274 13.07 -15.04 14.31
C TRP A 274 12.13 -14.12 13.49
N LEU A 275 12.41 -13.95 12.20
CA LEU A 275 11.59 -13.17 11.28
C LEU A 275 10.44 -14.03 10.74
N THR A 276 10.75 -15.19 10.17
CA THR A 276 9.76 -16.08 9.53
C THR A 276 8.74 -16.66 10.52
N ASN A 277 9.09 -16.76 11.80
CA ASN A 277 8.16 -17.21 12.84
C ASN A 277 7.24 -16.11 13.39
N LYS A 278 7.50 -14.84 13.10
CA LYS A 278 6.71 -13.71 13.58
C LYS A 278 5.97 -12.97 12.49
N VAL A 279 6.59 -12.81 11.34
CA VAL A 279 6.08 -12.01 10.21
C VAL A 279 6.25 -12.75 8.89
N ASP A 280 5.66 -12.24 7.84
CA ASP A 280 5.82 -12.69 6.44
C ASP A 280 5.36 -14.14 6.18
N ARG A 281 4.47 -14.65 6.98
CA ARG A 281 3.78 -15.91 6.70
C ARG A 281 2.60 -15.69 5.78
N CYS A 282 2.20 -16.73 5.07
CA CYS A 282 0.92 -16.73 4.36
C CYS A 282 -0.21 -16.36 5.31
N VAL A 283 -1.09 -15.49 4.89
CA VAL A 283 -2.22 -15.04 5.69
C VAL A 283 -3.53 -15.47 5.07
N THR A 284 -4.46 -15.81 5.81
CA THR A 284 -5.90 -16.07 5.68
C THR A 284 -6.29 -17.32 6.46
N GLY A 285 -7.59 -17.58 6.60
CA GLY A 285 -8.09 -18.82 7.23
C GLY A 285 -8.05 -20.05 6.31
N ARG A 286 -7.63 -19.91 5.05
CA ARG A 286 -7.64 -20.97 4.02
C ARG A 286 -6.25 -21.46 3.62
N ILE A 287 -5.26 -21.27 4.47
CA ILE A 287 -3.90 -21.73 4.19
C ILE A 287 -3.85 -23.25 4.29
N ALA A 288 -3.49 -23.90 3.18
CA ALA A 288 -3.27 -25.34 3.13
C ALA A 288 -1.80 -25.71 3.44
N GLN A 289 -0.85 -24.84 3.05
CA GLN A 289 0.56 -25.01 3.37
C GLN A 289 1.22 -23.65 3.57
N GLN A 290 1.92 -23.53 4.68
CA GLN A 290 2.81 -22.39 4.93
C GLN A 290 4.13 -22.54 4.17
N GLN A 291 4.86 -21.42 3.98
CA GLN A 291 6.23 -21.48 3.48
C GLN A 291 7.20 -22.14 4.46
N THR A 292 6.92 -22.16 5.74
CA THR A 292 7.67 -22.92 6.74
C THR A 292 7.13 -24.35 6.82
N VAL A 293 8.01 -25.36 6.87
CA VAL A 293 7.65 -26.78 6.81
C VAL A 293 8.28 -27.59 7.95
N GLY A 294 7.77 -28.80 8.15
CA GLY A 294 8.21 -29.74 9.17
C GLY A 294 7.69 -29.40 10.57
N GLU A 295 8.00 -30.27 11.54
CA GLU A 295 7.51 -30.13 12.92
C GLU A 295 8.03 -28.87 13.60
N ILE A 296 9.27 -28.49 13.34
CA ILE A 296 9.90 -27.33 13.95
C ILE A 296 9.62 -26.01 13.20
N GLN A 297 8.99 -26.08 12.03
CA GLN A 297 8.60 -24.89 11.22
C GLN A 297 9.77 -23.93 10.91
N LEU A 298 10.98 -24.43 10.79
CA LEU A 298 12.19 -23.64 10.45
C LEU A 298 12.55 -23.73 8.96
N PRO A 299 12.56 -24.93 8.34
CA PRO A 299 12.88 -25.01 6.92
C PRO A 299 11.87 -24.23 6.07
N LEU A 300 12.39 -23.44 5.15
CA LEU A 300 11.57 -22.76 4.18
C LEU A 300 11.36 -23.65 2.96
N SER A 301 10.10 -23.85 2.56
CA SER A 301 9.79 -24.26 1.19
C SER A 301 9.53 -22.99 0.38
N ASN A 302 9.95 -22.94 -0.86
CA ASN A 302 9.67 -21.80 -1.73
C ASN A 302 8.23 -21.84 -2.27
N CYS A 303 7.30 -22.30 -1.45
CA CYS A 303 5.92 -22.50 -1.83
C CYS A 303 4.97 -22.32 -0.64
N GLY A 304 3.98 -21.44 -0.81
CA GLY A 304 2.80 -21.37 0.03
C GLY A 304 1.59 -21.86 -0.74
N VAL A 305 0.64 -22.51 -0.09
CA VAL A 305 -0.59 -23.00 -0.72
C VAL A 305 -1.82 -22.47 0.00
N VAL A 306 -2.74 -21.89 -0.75
CA VAL A 306 -4.02 -21.39 -0.26
C VAL A 306 -5.15 -22.15 -0.96
N SER A 307 -6.11 -22.67 -0.19
CA SER A 307 -7.30 -23.30 -0.76
C SER A 307 -8.27 -22.26 -1.34
N LEU A 308 -8.97 -22.58 -2.42
CA LEU A 308 -9.95 -21.69 -3.06
C LEU A 308 -11.25 -21.58 -2.23
N ASP A 309 -11.62 -22.66 -1.57
CA ASP A 309 -12.81 -22.73 -0.74
C ASP A 309 -12.58 -23.66 0.48
N TYR A 310 -13.61 -23.90 1.28
CA TYR A 310 -13.54 -24.76 2.47
C TYR A 310 -14.05 -26.19 2.22
N ASP A 311 -14.66 -26.46 1.07
CA ASP A 311 -15.37 -27.69 0.79
C ASP A 311 -14.62 -28.64 -0.16
N ASN A 312 -13.65 -28.09 -0.93
CA ASN A 312 -12.94 -28.80 -1.97
C ASN A 312 -11.42 -28.82 -1.72
N TYR A 313 -10.72 -29.65 -2.52
CA TYR A 313 -9.27 -29.79 -2.47
C TYR A 313 -8.54 -28.96 -3.54
N ASN A 314 -9.22 -27.96 -4.11
CA ASN A 314 -8.62 -27.06 -5.08
C ASN A 314 -7.89 -25.90 -4.36
N GLY A 315 -6.70 -25.60 -4.81
CA GLY A 315 -5.88 -24.56 -4.23
C GLY A 315 -4.98 -23.89 -5.25
N VAL A 316 -4.29 -22.85 -4.80
CA VAL A 316 -3.27 -22.14 -5.56
C VAL A 316 -1.97 -22.22 -4.79
N ALA A 317 -0.91 -22.64 -5.46
CA ALA A 317 0.45 -22.62 -4.96
C ALA A 317 1.22 -21.43 -5.57
N THR A 318 1.93 -20.67 -4.74
CA THR A 318 2.74 -19.52 -5.13
C THR A 318 4.16 -19.64 -4.58
#